data_531b044ea8b0d9b422afb239dcc96b9c
#
_entry.id   531b044ea8b0d9b422afb239dcc96b9c
#
_cell.length_a   1.000
_cell.length_b   1.000
_cell.length_c   1.000
_cell.angle_alpha   90.00
_cell.angle_beta   90.00
_cell.angle_gamma   90.00
#
_symmetry.space_group_name_H-M   'P 1'
#
loop_
_entity.id
_entity.type
_entity.pdbx_description
1 polymer ?
#
loop_
_entity_poly.entity_id
_entity_poly.type
_entity_poly.pdbx_seq_one_letter_code
_entity_poly.pdbx_strand_id
1 'polypeptide(L)'
;MKRPQRLQGAETAHRATKLGRANRQAEKNPATYSAFYRMVWRWHFYAGLFCTPFIFILSLSGSIYLFKPQIDAYIDRPFNHLSLSGTPKSLDAQIAAAVLSQPNARLKNLEIRNDPSDAARVQFLKSDGEALRVFVRPDTLEILKTESEKSRFTSIIHDLHGELLIGTFGAILVELAGAWAIIMILTGLYLWWPNPEDGLAGVLYPRLNTRGRTFLKDLHSVTGVWISVFALFFLISALPWTTLWGGGLKYLRSYGQATPIKQEWTTGPASAKALQQDLFKGAATSTPLSADEHQEHRGHQMTGRAPSASISGFDRIAPLALPLKLEAPVFLTPPSAVSPYWRLQSETQNRPQRKT
;
A
#
# COMPACT_ATOMS: atom_id res chain seq x y z
N MET A 1 -2.39 54.74 -70.99
CA MET A 1 -1.61 54.26 -69.87
C MET A 1 -2.47 53.28 -69.06
N LYS A 2 -2.27 51.97 -69.25
CA LYS A 2 -3.00 50.89 -68.49
C LYS A 2 -2.14 50.49 -67.29
N ARG A 3 -2.61 50.73 -66.05
CA ARG A 3 -1.97 50.21 -64.83
C ARG A 3 -2.01 48.67 -64.86
N PRO A 4 -0.95 48.00 -64.47
CA PRO A 4 -0.88 46.57 -64.61
C PRO A 4 -1.78 45.86 -63.57
N GLN A 5 -2.70 45.03 -64.03
CA GLN A 5 -3.65 44.22 -63.25
C GLN A 5 -2.97 43.29 -62.24
N ARG A 6 -1.67 43.09 -62.30
CA ARG A 6 -0.87 42.22 -61.37
C ARG A 6 -0.79 42.79 -59.95
N LEU A 7 -0.82 44.09 -59.74
CA LEU A 7 -0.72 44.71 -58.40
C LEU A 7 -2.03 44.60 -57.61
N GLN A 8 -3.18 44.58 -58.27
CA GLN A 8 -4.47 44.42 -57.62
C GLN A 8 -4.70 42.99 -57.10
N GLY A 9 -4.18 41.96 -57.77
CA GLY A 9 -4.29 40.58 -57.30
C GLY A 9 -3.42 40.26 -56.05
N ALA A 10 -2.27 40.92 -55.92
CA ALA A 10 -1.39 40.75 -54.79
C ALA A 10 -1.96 41.45 -53.49
N GLU A 11 -2.58 42.62 -53.66
CA GLU A 11 -3.20 43.32 -52.57
C GLU A 11 -4.48 42.62 -52.03
N THR A 12 -5.29 42.06 -52.90
CA THR A 12 -6.46 41.26 -52.52
C THR A 12 -6.08 39.95 -51.83
N ALA A 13 -5.03 39.25 -52.31
CA ALA A 13 -4.53 38.05 -51.63
C ALA A 13 -3.93 38.36 -50.27
N HIS A 14 -3.20 39.46 -50.13
CA HIS A 14 -2.65 39.91 -48.82
C HIS A 14 -3.74 40.34 -47.83
N ARG A 15 -4.80 40.98 -48.31
CA ARG A 15 -5.95 41.37 -47.48
C ARG A 15 -6.79 40.17 -47.06
N ALA A 16 -6.96 39.15 -47.91
CA ALA A 16 -7.64 37.89 -47.57
C ALA A 16 -6.86 37.10 -46.52
N THR A 17 -5.51 37.04 -46.65
CA THR A 17 -4.65 36.34 -45.66
C THR A 17 -4.63 37.08 -44.30
N LYS A 18 -4.68 38.42 -44.30
CA LYS A 18 -4.75 39.21 -43.07
C LYS A 18 -6.11 39.07 -42.38
N LEU A 19 -7.21 39.09 -43.14
CA LEU A 19 -8.57 38.85 -42.64
C LEU A 19 -8.74 37.42 -42.11
N GLY A 20 -8.17 36.40 -42.78
CA GLY A 20 -8.16 35.02 -42.29
C GLY A 20 -7.34 34.82 -41.03
N ARG A 21 -6.21 35.55 -40.87
CA ARG A 21 -5.45 35.56 -39.61
C ARG A 21 -6.16 36.30 -38.49
N ALA A 22 -6.78 37.43 -38.77
CA ALA A 22 -7.56 38.20 -37.77
C ALA A 22 -8.79 37.41 -37.29
N ASN A 23 -9.48 36.72 -38.17
CA ASN A 23 -10.63 35.88 -37.82
C ASN A 23 -10.23 34.67 -36.98
N ARG A 24 -9.11 34.02 -37.33
CA ARG A 24 -8.52 32.94 -36.49
C ARG A 24 -7.99 33.40 -35.13
N GLN A 25 -7.56 34.66 -35.03
CA GLN A 25 -7.18 35.27 -33.76
C GLN A 25 -8.38 35.67 -32.89
N ALA A 26 -9.49 36.08 -33.53
CA ALA A 26 -10.76 36.39 -32.86
C ALA A 26 -11.44 35.13 -32.33
N GLU A 27 -11.38 34.01 -33.04
CA GLU A 27 -11.88 32.71 -32.59
C GLU A 27 -11.10 32.15 -31.40
N LYS A 28 -9.84 32.54 -31.22
CA LYS A 28 -8.98 32.15 -30.08
C LYS A 28 -9.06 33.11 -28.89
N ASN A 29 -9.98 34.08 -28.92
CA ASN A 29 -10.15 35.04 -27.83
C ASN A 29 -10.81 34.33 -26.62
N PRO A 30 -10.22 34.38 -25.39
CA PRO A 30 -10.81 33.74 -24.21
C PRO A 30 -12.23 34.17 -23.89
N ALA A 31 -12.72 35.29 -24.45
CA ALA A 31 -14.10 35.72 -24.35
C ALA A 31 -15.10 34.82 -25.12
N THR A 32 -14.67 34.02 -26.08
CA THR A 32 -15.50 33.13 -26.90
C THR A 32 -15.67 31.71 -26.34
N TYR A 33 -14.90 31.34 -25.31
CA TYR A 33 -15.10 30.03 -24.66
C TYR A 33 -16.47 29.97 -23.98
N SER A 34 -17.17 28.83 -24.17
CA SER A 34 -18.45 28.60 -23.53
C SER A 34 -18.36 28.73 -21.99
N ALA A 35 -19.46 29.09 -21.35
CA ALA A 35 -19.51 29.15 -19.88
C ALA A 35 -19.09 27.81 -19.25
N PHE A 36 -19.43 26.69 -19.90
CA PHE A 36 -19.07 25.35 -19.51
C PHE A 36 -17.55 25.12 -19.55
N TYR A 37 -16.86 25.52 -20.64
CA TYR A 37 -15.40 25.39 -20.72
C TYR A 37 -14.69 26.16 -19.60
N ARG A 38 -15.13 27.38 -19.30
CA ARG A 38 -14.59 28.20 -18.21
C ARG A 38 -14.83 27.55 -16.84
N MET A 39 -15.97 26.89 -16.65
CA MET A 39 -16.27 26.15 -15.44
C MET A 39 -15.34 24.93 -15.28
N VAL A 40 -15.19 24.11 -16.33
CA VAL A 40 -14.28 22.94 -16.33
C VAL A 40 -12.84 23.36 -16.10
N TRP A 41 -12.40 24.48 -16.70
CA TRP A 41 -11.06 25.01 -16.48
C TRP A 41 -10.82 25.38 -15.00
N ARG A 42 -11.81 26.02 -14.35
CA ARG A 42 -11.73 26.33 -12.91
C ARG A 42 -11.66 25.07 -12.06
N TRP A 43 -12.48 24.08 -12.35
CA TRP A 43 -12.46 22.81 -11.64
C TRP A 43 -11.10 22.12 -11.77
N HIS A 44 -10.56 22.04 -12.98
CA HIS A 44 -9.24 21.48 -13.22
C HIS A 44 -8.16 22.22 -12.42
N PHE A 45 -8.19 23.54 -12.42
CA PHE A 45 -7.24 24.36 -11.69
C PHE A 45 -7.32 24.13 -10.17
N TYR A 46 -8.51 24.22 -9.58
CA TYR A 46 -8.67 24.04 -8.13
C TYR A 46 -8.41 22.59 -7.71
N ALA A 47 -8.85 21.60 -8.47
CA ALA A 47 -8.54 20.21 -8.24
C ALA A 47 -7.03 19.97 -8.30
N GLY A 48 -6.34 20.54 -9.29
CA GLY A 48 -4.88 20.47 -9.42
C GLY A 48 -4.15 21.09 -8.24
N LEU A 49 -4.58 22.29 -7.81
CA LEU A 49 -4.01 22.96 -6.65
C LEU A 49 -4.17 22.14 -5.36
N PHE A 50 -5.35 21.55 -5.16
CA PHE A 50 -5.62 20.68 -4.02
C PHE A 50 -4.82 19.38 -4.09
N CYS A 51 -4.78 18.71 -5.25
CA CYS A 51 -4.11 17.41 -5.40
C CYS A 51 -2.57 17.49 -5.38
N THR A 52 -1.99 18.63 -5.78
CA THR A 52 -0.52 18.76 -5.94
C THR A 52 0.29 18.32 -4.71
N PRO A 53 0.02 18.78 -3.47
CA PRO A 53 0.79 18.34 -2.30
C PRO A 53 0.65 16.85 -2.05
N PHE A 54 -0.55 16.28 -2.23
CA PHE A 54 -0.78 14.84 -2.07
C PHE A 54 -0.04 14.03 -3.13
N ILE A 55 -0.13 14.42 -4.40
CA ILE A 55 0.59 13.74 -5.50
C ILE A 55 2.08 13.72 -5.20
N PHE A 56 2.67 14.83 -4.74
CA PHE A 56 4.09 14.89 -4.40
C PHE A 56 4.45 13.94 -3.26
N ILE A 57 3.73 14.02 -2.13
CA ILE A 57 3.99 13.18 -0.95
C ILE A 57 3.78 11.70 -1.28
N LEU A 58 2.66 11.36 -1.94
CA LEU A 58 2.32 9.97 -2.25
C LEU A 58 3.24 9.37 -3.30
N SER A 59 3.64 10.13 -4.33
CA SER A 59 4.59 9.64 -5.33
C SER A 59 5.96 9.39 -4.72
N LEU A 60 6.44 10.27 -3.86
CA LEU A 60 7.73 10.12 -3.20
C LEU A 60 7.72 8.94 -2.22
N SER A 61 6.73 8.89 -1.33
CA SER A 61 6.61 7.80 -0.34
C SER A 61 6.38 6.44 -1.01
N GLY A 62 5.55 6.37 -2.04
CA GLY A 62 5.34 5.15 -2.81
C GLY A 62 6.60 4.68 -3.54
N SER A 63 7.38 5.62 -4.11
CA SER A 63 8.67 5.30 -4.75
C SER A 63 9.68 4.73 -3.75
N ILE A 64 9.75 5.29 -2.54
CA ILE A 64 10.59 4.74 -1.47
C ILE A 64 10.10 3.35 -1.03
N TYR A 65 8.79 3.20 -0.86
CA TYR A 65 8.19 1.94 -0.41
C TYR A 65 8.36 0.78 -1.41
N LEU A 66 8.54 1.09 -2.69
CA LEU A 66 8.86 0.10 -3.73
C LEU A 66 10.15 -0.67 -3.40
N PHE A 67 11.10 -0.02 -2.72
CA PHE A 67 12.37 -0.62 -2.30
C PHE A 67 12.33 -1.18 -0.88
N LYS A 68 11.13 -1.40 -0.30
CA LYS A 68 10.97 -1.94 1.06
C LYS A 68 11.83 -3.18 1.33
N PRO A 69 11.85 -4.24 0.47
CA PRO A 69 12.65 -5.43 0.74
C PRO A 69 14.15 -5.14 0.85
N GLN A 70 14.67 -4.26 -0.02
CA GLN A 70 16.07 -3.89 -0.03
C GLN A 70 16.43 -3.02 1.18
N ILE A 71 15.55 -2.09 1.56
CA ILE A 71 15.72 -1.22 2.72
C ILE A 71 15.68 -2.04 4.00
N ASP A 72 14.70 -2.93 4.16
CA ASP A 72 14.59 -3.81 5.32
C ASP A 72 15.79 -4.75 5.41
N ALA A 73 16.25 -5.33 4.30
CA ALA A 73 17.45 -6.16 4.26
C ALA A 73 18.72 -5.39 4.68
N TYR A 74 18.83 -4.12 4.26
CA TYR A 74 19.94 -3.25 4.66
C TYR A 74 19.90 -2.90 6.15
N ILE A 75 18.72 -2.55 6.68
CA ILE A 75 18.53 -2.22 8.10
C ILE A 75 18.81 -3.44 8.99
N ASP A 76 18.37 -4.62 8.55
CA ASP A 76 18.51 -5.87 9.31
C ASP A 76 19.88 -6.54 9.12
N ARG A 77 20.77 -5.97 8.28
CA ARG A 77 22.11 -6.52 8.00
C ARG A 77 22.94 -6.83 9.24
N PRO A 78 22.93 -6.01 10.32
CA PRO A 78 23.71 -6.31 11.54
C PRO A 78 23.29 -7.60 12.26
N PHE A 79 22.11 -8.15 11.95
CA PHE A 79 21.56 -9.36 12.55
C PHE A 79 21.71 -10.58 11.64
N ASN A 80 22.38 -10.46 10.50
CA ASN A 80 22.67 -11.52 9.55
C ASN A 80 24.13 -11.92 9.66
N HIS A 81 24.42 -13.21 9.41
CA HIS A 81 25.78 -13.77 9.38
C HIS A 81 26.58 -13.42 10.64
N LEU A 82 25.99 -13.67 11.79
CA LEU A 82 26.63 -13.41 13.08
C LEU A 82 27.85 -14.31 13.28
N SER A 83 28.91 -13.76 13.86
CA SER A 83 30.06 -14.56 14.31
C SER A 83 29.66 -15.34 15.56
N LEU A 84 29.32 -16.61 15.38
CA LEU A 84 28.86 -17.47 16.47
C LEU A 84 30.05 -18.01 17.30
N SER A 85 29.86 -18.05 18.63
CA SER A 85 30.82 -18.64 19.58
C SER A 85 30.61 -20.12 19.77
N GLY A 86 29.49 -20.68 19.33
CA GLY A 86 29.10 -22.06 19.46
C GLY A 86 28.11 -22.53 18.40
N THR A 87 27.66 -23.76 18.53
CA THR A 87 26.62 -24.28 17.62
C THR A 87 25.27 -23.60 17.85
N PRO A 88 24.51 -23.27 16.79
CA PRO A 88 23.16 -22.77 16.93
C PRO A 88 22.28 -23.68 17.78
N LYS A 89 21.56 -23.11 18.71
CA LYS A 89 20.53 -23.82 19.48
C LYS A 89 19.30 -24.05 18.59
N SER A 90 18.42 -24.98 19.02
CA SER A 90 17.20 -25.31 18.32
C SER A 90 16.28 -24.05 18.14
N LEU A 91 15.49 -24.03 17.11
CA LEU A 91 14.50 -22.93 16.90
C LEU A 91 13.50 -22.84 18.06
N ASP A 92 13.10 -23.99 18.61
CA ASP A 92 12.21 -24.02 19.78
C ASP A 92 12.88 -23.35 21.00
N ALA A 93 14.19 -23.53 21.23
CA ALA A 93 14.92 -22.84 22.29
C ALA A 93 15.04 -21.31 22.03
N GLN A 94 15.32 -20.92 20.80
CA GLN A 94 15.40 -19.51 20.41
C GLN A 94 14.05 -18.80 20.59
N ILE A 95 12.96 -19.46 20.21
CA ILE A 95 11.60 -18.93 20.39
C ILE A 95 11.24 -18.87 21.88
N ALA A 96 11.61 -19.88 22.65
CA ALA A 96 11.39 -19.87 24.10
C ALA A 96 12.08 -18.68 24.78
N ALA A 97 13.33 -18.37 24.40
CA ALA A 97 14.04 -17.18 24.89
C ALA A 97 13.32 -15.88 24.50
N ALA A 98 12.84 -15.78 23.26
CA ALA A 98 12.05 -14.64 22.82
C ALA A 98 10.75 -14.48 23.60
N VAL A 99 10.01 -15.57 23.85
CA VAL A 99 8.76 -15.57 24.64
C VAL A 99 9.00 -15.14 26.07
N LEU A 100 10.08 -15.61 26.69
CA LEU A 100 10.45 -15.18 28.06
C LEU A 100 10.77 -13.68 28.12
N SER A 101 11.31 -13.10 27.06
CA SER A 101 11.60 -11.67 26.98
C SER A 101 10.35 -10.81 26.80
N GLN A 102 9.21 -11.39 26.39
CA GLN A 102 7.98 -10.66 26.06
C GLN A 102 6.75 -11.28 26.77
N PRO A 103 6.68 -11.23 28.12
CA PRO A 103 5.63 -11.92 28.89
C PRO A 103 4.22 -11.38 28.62
N ASN A 104 4.09 -10.12 28.17
CA ASN A 104 2.82 -9.44 27.92
C ASN A 104 2.41 -9.46 26.43
N ALA A 105 3.13 -10.20 25.59
CA ALA A 105 2.83 -10.32 24.17
C ALA A 105 2.65 -11.78 23.76
N ARG A 106 1.87 -12.01 22.72
CA ARG A 106 1.64 -13.35 22.19
C ARG A 106 2.48 -13.59 20.95
N LEU A 107 3.03 -14.79 20.86
CA LEU A 107 3.76 -15.24 19.67
C LEU A 107 2.84 -15.18 18.45
N LYS A 108 3.24 -14.43 17.44
CA LYS A 108 2.54 -14.30 16.16
C LYS A 108 3.11 -15.27 15.13
N ASN A 109 4.39 -15.16 14.82
CA ASN A 109 5.08 -16.01 13.86
C ASN A 109 6.60 -15.95 14.03
N LEU A 110 7.29 -16.86 13.36
CA LEU A 110 8.73 -16.89 13.17
C LEU A 110 9.06 -16.59 11.70
N GLU A 111 9.97 -15.68 11.42
CA GLU A 111 10.58 -15.52 10.09
C GLU A 111 11.64 -16.61 9.89
N ILE A 112 11.43 -17.49 8.90
CA ILE A 112 12.37 -18.54 8.56
C ILE A 112 13.58 -17.95 7.84
N ARG A 113 14.78 -18.26 8.36
CA ARG A 113 16.05 -17.85 7.79
C ARG A 113 16.76 -19.07 7.20
N ASN A 114 17.42 -18.88 6.06
CA ASN A 114 18.17 -19.97 5.39
C ASN A 114 19.55 -20.17 6.00
N ASP A 115 20.15 -19.12 6.57
CA ASP A 115 21.45 -19.19 7.21
C ASP A 115 21.28 -19.41 8.73
N PRO A 116 21.81 -20.49 9.29
CA PRO A 116 21.71 -20.77 10.73
C PRO A 116 22.50 -19.77 11.60
N SER A 117 23.38 -18.97 11.01
CA SER A 117 24.09 -17.89 11.71
C SER A 117 23.31 -16.57 11.76
N ASP A 118 22.17 -16.48 11.06
CA ASP A 118 21.29 -15.32 11.17
C ASP A 118 20.54 -15.32 12.51
N ALA A 119 20.34 -14.14 13.09
CA ALA A 119 19.47 -14.02 14.27
C ALA A 119 18.05 -14.50 13.94
N ALA A 120 17.46 -15.30 14.82
CA ALA A 120 16.04 -15.64 14.70
C ALA A 120 15.18 -14.39 14.89
N ARG A 121 14.19 -14.22 14.02
CA ARG A 121 13.27 -13.08 14.03
C ARG A 121 11.89 -13.54 14.42
N VAL A 122 11.55 -13.31 15.68
CA VAL A 122 10.28 -13.72 16.26
C VAL A 122 9.34 -12.55 16.37
N GLN A 123 8.16 -12.66 15.78
CA GLN A 123 7.16 -11.61 15.85
C GLN A 123 6.14 -11.90 16.96
N PHE A 124 5.81 -10.85 17.68
CA PHE A 124 4.82 -10.87 18.76
C PHE A 124 3.71 -9.86 18.48
N LEU A 125 2.57 -10.09 19.12
CA LEU A 125 1.46 -9.15 19.14
C LEU A 125 1.07 -8.87 20.60
N LYS A 126 1.07 -7.58 20.96
CA LYS A 126 0.57 -7.12 22.25
C LYS A 126 -0.96 -7.03 22.26
N SER A 127 -1.56 -6.94 23.44
CA SER A 127 -3.01 -6.78 23.62
C SER A 127 -3.56 -5.48 23.04
N ASP A 128 -2.75 -4.42 22.96
CA ASP A 128 -3.09 -3.14 22.33
C ASP A 128 -3.00 -3.17 20.78
N GLY A 129 -2.58 -4.31 20.20
CA GLY A 129 -2.41 -4.49 18.76
C GLY A 129 -1.05 -4.07 18.23
N GLU A 130 -0.12 -3.67 19.11
CA GLU A 130 1.25 -3.39 18.68
C GLU A 130 1.98 -4.68 18.34
N ALA A 131 2.55 -4.73 17.14
CA ALA A 131 3.42 -5.83 16.72
C ALA A 131 4.87 -5.52 17.07
N LEU A 132 5.54 -6.48 17.71
CA LEU A 132 6.95 -6.41 18.06
C LEU A 132 7.74 -7.45 17.27
N ARG A 133 8.99 -7.12 16.96
CA ARG A 133 9.98 -8.04 16.42
C ARG A 133 11.13 -8.18 17.40
N VAL A 134 11.47 -9.43 17.73
CA VAL A 134 12.57 -9.78 18.64
C VAL A 134 13.63 -10.53 17.84
N PHE A 135 14.86 -10.07 17.92
CA PHE A 135 16.03 -10.69 17.32
C PHE A 135 16.77 -11.49 18.38
N VAL A 136 16.90 -12.80 18.16
CA VAL A 136 17.55 -13.72 19.10
C VAL A 136 18.83 -14.25 18.49
N ARG A 137 19.92 -14.18 19.22
CA ARG A 137 21.20 -14.76 18.83
C ARG A 137 21.13 -16.28 18.89
N PRO A 138 21.51 -17.01 17.81
CA PRO A 138 21.24 -18.44 17.72
C PRO A 138 22.02 -19.29 18.68
N ASP A 139 23.26 -18.93 19.03
CA ASP A 139 24.17 -19.72 19.85
C ASP A 139 24.01 -19.47 21.37
N THR A 140 23.83 -18.22 21.79
CA THR A 140 23.74 -17.82 23.19
C THR A 140 22.32 -17.62 23.70
N LEU A 141 21.33 -17.51 22.80
CA LEU A 141 19.93 -17.14 23.08
C LEU A 141 19.77 -15.71 23.61
N GLU A 142 20.78 -14.88 23.44
CA GLU A 142 20.74 -13.46 23.81
C GLU A 142 19.76 -12.70 22.93
N ILE A 143 18.98 -11.80 23.56
CA ILE A 143 18.10 -10.88 22.83
C ILE A 143 18.94 -9.70 22.32
N LEU A 144 19.22 -9.69 21.02
CA LEU A 144 20.03 -8.65 20.38
C LEU A 144 19.27 -7.32 20.23
N LYS A 145 17.97 -7.42 19.91
CA LYS A 145 17.12 -6.24 19.72
C LYS A 145 15.65 -6.63 19.89
N THR A 146 14.89 -5.70 20.45
CA THR A 146 13.42 -5.69 20.38
C THR A 146 12.98 -4.39 19.78
N GLU A 147 12.18 -4.44 18.73
CA GLU A 147 11.67 -3.24 18.07
C GLU A 147 10.17 -3.37 17.74
N SER A 148 9.49 -2.23 17.73
CA SER A 148 8.11 -2.16 17.23
C SER A 148 8.10 -2.19 15.71
N GLU A 149 7.24 -2.98 15.10
CA GLU A 149 7.05 -2.97 13.64
C GLU A 149 6.62 -1.59 13.13
N LYS A 150 5.89 -0.82 13.94
CA LYS A 150 5.47 0.54 13.58
C LYS A 150 6.64 1.55 13.55
N SER A 151 7.70 1.30 14.32
CA SER A 151 8.87 2.18 14.36
C SER A 151 9.87 1.92 13.21
N ARG A 152 9.68 0.88 12.43
CA ARG A 152 10.54 0.60 11.28
C ARG A 152 10.37 1.68 10.22
N PHE A 153 11.46 2.08 9.60
CA PHE A 153 11.47 3.11 8.57
C PHE A 153 10.45 2.84 7.45
N THR A 154 10.41 1.60 6.97
CA THR A 154 9.49 1.21 5.90
C THR A 154 8.02 1.22 6.33
N SER A 155 7.73 0.97 7.61
CA SER A 155 6.38 1.12 8.18
C SER A 155 5.97 2.59 8.28
N ILE A 156 6.89 3.46 8.68
CA ILE A 156 6.64 4.93 8.70
C ILE A 156 6.35 5.44 7.29
N ILE A 157 7.11 4.98 6.27
CA ILE A 157 6.86 5.35 4.87
C ILE A 157 5.50 4.81 4.39
N HIS A 158 5.13 3.59 4.79
CA HIS A 158 3.81 3.03 4.49
C HIS A 158 2.68 3.87 5.09
N ASP A 159 2.80 4.24 6.37
CA ASP A 159 1.80 5.04 7.07
C ASP A 159 1.74 6.48 6.51
N LEU A 160 2.89 7.03 6.08
CA LEU A 160 2.92 8.30 5.34
C LEU A 160 2.16 8.20 4.01
N HIS A 161 2.34 7.10 3.26
CA HIS A 161 1.69 6.89 1.98
C HIS A 161 0.18 6.66 2.11
N GLY A 162 -0.26 5.88 3.09
CA GLY A 162 -1.67 5.51 3.26
C GLY A 162 -2.47 6.42 4.16
N GLU A 163 -1.84 7.02 5.16
CA GLU A 163 -2.51 7.68 6.29
C GLU A 163 -1.89 9.05 6.66
N LEU A 164 -0.92 9.55 5.90
CA LEU A 164 -0.21 10.82 6.15
C LEU A 164 0.34 10.93 7.58
N LEU A 165 0.64 9.82 8.25
CA LEU A 165 1.04 9.71 9.66
C LEU A 165 -0.01 10.20 10.68
N ILE A 166 -1.24 10.49 10.26
CA ILE A 166 -2.32 10.97 11.13
C ILE A 166 -3.51 10.01 11.22
N GLY A 167 -3.26 8.74 10.90
CA GLY A 167 -4.21 7.64 11.05
C GLY A 167 -5.44 7.76 10.16
N THR A 168 -6.60 7.34 10.66
CA THR A 168 -7.84 7.26 9.88
C THR A 168 -8.24 8.57 9.20
N PHE A 169 -7.99 9.71 9.85
CA PHE A 169 -8.26 11.01 9.24
C PHE A 169 -7.39 11.25 8.00
N GLY A 170 -6.10 10.88 8.10
CA GLY A 170 -5.18 10.95 6.95
C GLY A 170 -5.59 10.01 5.83
N ALA A 171 -6.02 8.79 6.14
CA ALA A 171 -6.52 7.85 5.14
C ALA A 171 -7.73 8.42 4.38
N ILE A 172 -8.66 9.09 5.06
CA ILE A 172 -9.80 9.77 4.42
C ILE A 172 -9.33 10.93 3.53
N LEU A 173 -8.34 11.71 3.97
CA LEU A 173 -7.76 12.79 3.15
C LEU A 173 -7.08 12.27 1.88
N VAL A 174 -6.32 11.17 1.97
CA VAL A 174 -5.70 10.51 0.82
C VAL A 174 -6.78 10.02 -0.15
N GLU A 175 -7.84 9.40 0.36
CA GLU A 175 -8.96 8.92 -0.45
C GLU A 175 -9.70 10.07 -1.15
N LEU A 176 -9.94 11.18 -0.44
CA LEU A 176 -10.51 12.39 -1.01
C LEU A 176 -9.61 12.98 -2.11
N ALA A 177 -8.29 13.03 -1.87
CA ALA A 177 -7.33 13.49 -2.87
C ALA A 177 -7.33 12.58 -4.11
N GLY A 178 -7.45 11.27 -3.94
CA GLY A 178 -7.62 10.31 -5.04
C GLY A 178 -8.88 10.55 -5.86
N ALA A 179 -10.02 10.79 -5.22
CA ALA A 179 -11.27 11.13 -5.89
C ALA A 179 -11.17 12.45 -6.67
N TRP A 180 -10.56 13.48 -6.07
CA TRP A 180 -10.30 14.75 -6.75
C TRP A 180 -9.29 14.64 -7.88
N ALA A 181 -8.30 13.75 -7.77
CA ALA A 181 -7.36 13.46 -8.84
C ALA A 181 -8.05 12.84 -10.07
N ILE A 182 -9.05 11.97 -9.86
CA ILE A 182 -9.87 11.45 -10.96
C ILE A 182 -10.61 12.60 -11.67
N ILE A 183 -11.26 13.48 -10.91
CA ILE A 183 -11.94 14.66 -11.48
C ILE A 183 -10.94 15.56 -12.22
N MET A 184 -9.77 15.81 -11.64
CA MET A 184 -8.69 16.59 -12.26
C MET A 184 -8.27 15.99 -13.60
N ILE A 185 -8.05 14.67 -13.66
CA ILE A 185 -7.63 13.99 -14.89
C ILE A 185 -8.72 14.06 -15.94
N LEU A 186 -9.98 13.77 -15.61
CA LEU A 186 -11.10 13.81 -16.55
C LEU A 186 -11.32 15.23 -17.10
N THR A 187 -11.27 16.25 -16.25
CA THR A 187 -11.36 17.64 -16.68
C THR A 187 -10.15 18.06 -17.51
N GLY A 188 -8.95 17.56 -17.18
CA GLY A 188 -7.74 17.78 -17.96
C GLY A 188 -7.82 17.19 -19.37
N LEU A 189 -8.30 15.96 -19.50
CA LEU A 189 -8.53 15.30 -20.79
C LEU A 189 -9.56 16.04 -21.64
N TYR A 190 -10.63 16.54 -21.01
CA TYR A 190 -11.61 17.40 -21.69
C TYR A 190 -10.97 18.71 -22.23
N LEU A 191 -10.15 19.37 -21.41
CA LEU A 191 -9.47 20.62 -21.80
C LEU A 191 -8.36 20.41 -22.84
N TRP A 192 -7.75 19.23 -22.84
CA TRP A 192 -6.75 18.83 -23.81
C TRP A 192 -7.34 18.43 -25.15
N TRP A 193 -8.62 18.02 -25.22
CA TRP A 193 -9.21 17.45 -26.43
C TRP A 193 -8.87 18.27 -27.68
N PRO A 194 -8.15 17.69 -28.66
CA PRO A 194 -7.66 18.42 -29.81
C PRO A 194 -8.79 18.80 -30.78
N ASN A 195 -8.66 19.96 -31.40
CA ASN A 195 -9.51 20.28 -32.55
C ASN A 195 -9.02 19.50 -33.79
N PRO A 196 -9.93 19.16 -34.73
CA PRO A 196 -9.56 18.42 -35.95
C PRO A 196 -8.47 19.08 -36.82
N GLU A 197 -8.32 20.39 -36.69
CA GLU A 197 -7.31 21.19 -37.42
C GLU A 197 -5.94 21.24 -36.72
N ASP A 198 -5.84 20.79 -35.46
CA ASP A 198 -4.59 20.79 -34.72
C ASP A 198 -3.73 19.62 -35.19
N GLY A 199 -2.46 19.90 -35.54
CA GLY A 199 -1.50 18.85 -35.83
C GLY A 199 -1.11 18.07 -34.56
N LEU A 200 -0.38 16.96 -34.71
CA LEU A 200 0.06 16.12 -33.59
C LEU A 200 1.03 16.84 -32.64
N ALA A 201 1.72 17.87 -33.10
CA ALA A 201 2.64 18.68 -32.31
C ALA A 201 1.89 19.58 -31.32
N GLY A 202 2.19 19.46 -30.03
CA GLY A 202 1.46 20.11 -28.93
C GLY A 202 0.24 19.32 -28.44
N VAL A 203 -0.06 18.19 -29.08
CA VAL A 203 -1.12 17.25 -28.73
C VAL A 203 -0.53 15.94 -28.18
N LEU A 204 0.28 15.24 -28.97
CA LEU A 204 0.93 13.98 -28.58
C LEU A 204 2.40 14.13 -28.21
N TYR A 205 3.08 15.16 -28.71
CA TYR A 205 4.45 15.49 -28.36
C TYR A 205 4.62 17.02 -28.24
N PRO A 206 5.47 17.53 -27.32
CA PRO A 206 5.64 18.96 -27.12
C PRO A 206 6.38 19.59 -28.28
N ARG A 207 6.06 20.84 -28.60
CA ARG A 207 6.76 21.63 -29.61
C ARG A 207 8.07 22.18 -29.03
N LEU A 208 9.20 21.55 -29.34
CA LEU A 208 10.50 21.89 -28.79
C LEU A 208 11.06 23.25 -29.27
N ASN A 209 10.52 23.79 -30.37
CA ASN A 209 10.88 25.10 -30.92
C ASN A 209 10.11 26.27 -30.29
N THR A 210 9.20 26.02 -29.36
CA THR A 210 8.47 27.05 -28.60
C THR A 210 9.18 27.33 -27.28
N ARG A 211 8.97 28.53 -26.73
CA ARG A 211 9.57 28.97 -25.46
C ARG A 211 8.50 29.53 -24.51
N GLY A 212 8.89 29.66 -23.23
CA GLY A 212 8.08 30.28 -22.21
C GLY A 212 6.76 29.55 -21.95
N ARG A 213 5.68 30.31 -21.79
CA ARG A 213 4.35 29.78 -21.40
C ARG A 213 3.80 28.71 -22.37
N THR A 214 4.05 28.87 -23.67
CA THR A 214 3.55 27.91 -24.66
C THR A 214 4.23 26.55 -24.51
N PHE A 215 5.54 26.53 -24.29
CA PHE A 215 6.29 25.30 -24.05
C PHE A 215 5.81 24.60 -22.76
N LEU A 216 5.64 25.36 -21.67
CA LEU A 216 5.14 24.79 -20.39
C LEU A 216 3.73 24.23 -20.52
N LYS A 217 2.86 24.91 -21.28
CA LYS A 217 1.52 24.40 -21.58
C LYS A 217 1.58 23.08 -22.35
N ASP A 218 2.39 23.04 -23.43
CA ASP A 218 2.55 21.82 -24.24
C ASP A 218 3.12 20.69 -23.39
N LEU A 219 4.14 20.97 -22.59
CA LEU A 219 4.74 19.98 -21.70
C LEU A 219 3.71 19.42 -20.70
N HIS A 220 2.93 20.30 -20.06
CA HIS A 220 1.89 19.86 -19.12
C HIS A 220 0.81 19.03 -19.80
N SER A 221 0.28 19.49 -20.93
CA SER A 221 -0.83 18.81 -21.61
C SER A 221 -0.42 17.46 -22.21
N VAL A 222 0.74 17.40 -22.84
CA VAL A 222 1.27 16.15 -23.44
C VAL A 222 1.63 15.15 -22.36
N THR A 223 2.41 15.55 -21.35
CA THR A 223 2.76 14.67 -20.23
C THR A 223 1.50 14.22 -19.49
N GLY A 224 0.56 15.14 -19.26
CA GLY A 224 -0.71 14.85 -18.59
C GLY A 224 -1.53 13.80 -19.31
N VAL A 225 -1.64 13.85 -20.63
CA VAL A 225 -2.36 12.86 -21.43
C VAL A 225 -1.73 11.46 -21.31
N TRP A 226 -0.40 11.37 -21.48
CA TRP A 226 0.27 10.08 -21.37
C TRP A 226 0.19 9.46 -19.98
N ILE A 227 0.33 10.28 -18.93
CA ILE A 227 0.24 9.81 -17.54
C ILE A 227 -1.21 9.47 -17.17
N SER A 228 -2.22 10.17 -17.72
CA SER A 228 -3.62 10.03 -17.31
C SER A 228 -4.16 8.61 -17.45
N VAL A 229 -3.73 7.87 -18.48
CA VAL A 229 -4.17 6.48 -18.70
C VAL A 229 -3.72 5.59 -17.55
N PHE A 230 -2.43 5.65 -17.19
CA PHE A 230 -1.87 4.88 -16.09
C PHE A 230 -2.41 5.35 -14.73
N ALA A 231 -2.49 6.68 -14.53
CA ALA A 231 -2.97 7.24 -13.27
C ALA A 231 -4.44 6.88 -13.03
N LEU A 232 -5.33 6.95 -14.02
CA LEU A 232 -6.72 6.51 -13.90
C LEU A 232 -6.81 5.01 -13.57
N PHE A 233 -6.01 4.19 -14.26
CA PHE A 233 -5.97 2.76 -13.97
C PHE A 233 -5.59 2.49 -12.51
N PHE A 234 -4.52 3.11 -12.00
CA PHE A 234 -4.09 2.93 -10.62
C PHE A 234 -5.09 3.49 -9.61
N LEU A 235 -5.62 4.70 -9.84
CA LEU A 235 -6.60 5.32 -8.95
C LEU A 235 -7.88 4.46 -8.85
N ILE A 236 -8.43 4.02 -9.98
CA ILE A 236 -9.65 3.21 -10.00
C ILE A 236 -9.39 1.83 -9.36
N SER A 237 -8.25 1.19 -9.66
CA SER A 237 -7.90 -0.10 -9.08
C SER A 237 -7.63 -0.04 -7.58
N ALA A 238 -7.23 1.13 -7.06
CA ALA A 238 -7.01 1.35 -5.63
C ALA A 238 -8.30 1.53 -4.82
N LEU A 239 -9.41 2.00 -5.43
CA LEU A 239 -10.67 2.30 -4.74
C LEU A 239 -11.19 1.16 -3.84
N PRO A 240 -11.19 -0.12 -4.25
CA PRO A 240 -11.66 -1.21 -3.40
C PRO A 240 -10.89 -1.40 -2.09
N TRP A 241 -9.67 -0.87 -2.03
CA TRP A 241 -8.76 -1.01 -0.88
C TRP A 241 -8.81 0.17 0.08
N THR A 242 -9.53 1.24 -0.29
CA THR A 242 -9.66 2.45 0.52
C THR A 242 -10.68 2.30 1.64
N THR A 243 -10.69 3.25 2.58
CA THR A 243 -11.51 3.16 3.80
C THR A 243 -13.01 3.33 3.50
N LEU A 244 -13.38 4.40 2.78
CA LEU A 244 -14.79 4.74 2.51
C LEU A 244 -15.33 3.94 1.31
N TRP A 245 -14.69 4.03 0.14
CA TRP A 245 -15.11 3.30 -1.06
C TRP A 245 -15.02 1.79 -0.88
N GLY A 246 -13.91 1.30 -0.34
CA GLY A 246 -13.74 -0.12 -0.05
C GLY A 246 -14.75 -0.62 0.99
N GLY A 247 -15.03 0.18 2.02
CA GLY A 247 -16.09 -0.10 3.00
C GLY A 247 -17.47 -0.15 2.36
N GLY A 248 -17.82 0.85 1.54
CA GLY A 248 -19.07 0.91 0.79
C GLY A 248 -19.25 -0.25 -0.18
N LEU A 249 -18.19 -0.65 -0.89
CA LEU A 249 -18.21 -1.81 -1.79
C LEU A 249 -18.44 -3.12 -1.04
N LYS A 250 -17.83 -3.29 0.13
CA LYS A 250 -18.06 -4.46 1.00
C LYS A 250 -19.51 -4.50 1.50
N TYR A 251 -20.05 -3.34 1.90
CA TYR A 251 -21.42 -3.20 2.31
C TYR A 251 -22.41 -3.57 1.20
N LEU A 252 -22.23 -3.03 -0.02
CA LEU A 252 -23.05 -3.36 -1.18
C LEU A 252 -22.99 -4.86 -1.53
N ARG A 253 -21.80 -5.45 -1.46
CA ARG A 253 -21.63 -6.89 -1.72
C ARG A 253 -22.30 -7.76 -0.68
N SER A 254 -22.37 -7.34 0.59
CA SER A 254 -23.06 -8.08 1.64
C SER A 254 -24.57 -8.14 1.46
N TYR A 255 -25.17 -7.19 0.76
CA TYR A 255 -26.62 -7.19 0.46
C TYR A 255 -27.05 -8.30 -0.51
N GLY A 256 -26.14 -8.78 -1.36
CA GLY A 256 -26.47 -9.79 -2.38
C GLY A 256 -26.08 -11.23 -2.00
N GLN A 257 -25.49 -11.48 -0.82
CA GLN A 257 -24.96 -12.80 -0.47
C GLN A 257 -25.52 -13.30 0.86
N ALA A 258 -26.17 -14.48 0.80
CA ALA A 258 -26.73 -15.17 1.97
C ALA A 258 -25.63 -15.70 2.93
N THR A 259 -24.38 -15.81 2.49
CA THR A 259 -23.23 -16.20 3.31
C THR A 259 -22.04 -15.26 3.06
N PRO A 260 -21.46 -14.66 4.12
CA PRO A 260 -20.28 -13.82 3.95
C PRO A 260 -19.10 -14.68 3.51
N ILE A 261 -18.63 -14.47 2.28
CA ILE A 261 -17.38 -15.09 1.81
C ILE A 261 -16.25 -14.50 2.65
N LYS A 262 -15.64 -15.32 3.48
CA LYS A 262 -14.46 -14.95 4.26
C LYS A 262 -13.30 -14.66 3.29
N GLN A 263 -13.05 -13.40 3.01
CA GLN A 263 -11.92 -12.99 2.17
C GLN A 263 -10.63 -13.19 2.95
N GLU A 264 -9.85 -14.21 2.61
CA GLU A 264 -8.57 -14.53 3.27
C GLU A 264 -7.43 -13.56 2.95
N TRP A 265 -7.63 -12.65 2.02
CA TRP A 265 -6.62 -11.71 1.47
C TRP A 265 -6.79 -10.26 1.92
N THR A 266 -7.63 -10.00 2.92
CA THR A 266 -7.78 -8.66 3.45
C THR A 266 -6.52 -8.25 4.20
N THR A 267 -5.75 -7.34 3.60
CA THR A 267 -4.67 -6.59 4.24
C THR A 267 -5.26 -5.27 4.74
N GLY A 268 -4.79 -4.77 5.88
CA GLY A 268 -5.21 -3.49 6.41
C GLY A 268 -5.69 -3.54 7.87
N PRO A 269 -6.10 -2.39 8.46
CA PRO A 269 -6.47 -2.26 9.87
C PRO A 269 -7.55 -3.25 10.33
N ALA A 270 -8.50 -3.59 9.45
CA ALA A 270 -9.58 -4.54 9.77
C ALA A 270 -9.06 -5.97 9.94
N SER A 271 -8.10 -6.42 9.10
CA SER A 271 -7.49 -7.74 9.25
C SER A 271 -6.56 -7.82 10.45
N ALA A 272 -5.84 -6.72 10.75
CA ALA A 272 -5.02 -6.64 11.95
C ALA A 272 -5.87 -6.75 13.22
N LYS A 273 -7.02 -6.06 13.27
CA LYS A 273 -7.98 -6.18 14.37
C LYS A 273 -8.58 -7.60 14.49
N ALA A 274 -8.93 -8.24 13.35
CA ALA A 274 -9.44 -9.59 13.35
C ALA A 274 -8.39 -10.57 13.89
N LEU A 275 -7.14 -10.47 13.43
CA LEU A 275 -6.04 -11.28 13.94
C LEU A 275 -5.79 -11.04 15.44
N GLN A 276 -5.84 -9.79 15.90
CA GLN A 276 -5.73 -9.44 17.30
C GLN A 276 -6.86 -10.07 18.11
N GLN A 277 -8.11 -9.93 17.67
CA GLN A 277 -9.26 -10.56 18.31
C GLN A 277 -9.12 -12.08 18.37
N ASP A 278 -8.68 -12.72 17.26
CA ASP A 278 -8.52 -14.17 17.21
C ASP A 278 -7.41 -14.66 18.17
N LEU A 279 -6.30 -13.93 18.28
CA LEU A 279 -5.21 -14.29 19.18
C LEU A 279 -5.57 -14.07 20.67
N PHE A 280 -6.45 -13.12 20.97
CA PHE A 280 -6.80 -12.77 22.36
C PHE A 280 -8.20 -13.26 22.80
N LYS A 281 -9.11 -13.67 21.91
CA LYS A 281 -10.40 -14.25 22.24
C LYS A 281 -10.32 -15.54 23.06
N GLY A 282 -9.28 -16.34 22.88
CA GLY A 282 -9.04 -17.54 23.67
C GLY A 282 -8.69 -17.29 25.16
N ALA A 283 -8.46 -16.04 25.56
CA ALA A 283 -8.15 -15.67 26.95
C ALA A 283 -9.38 -15.24 27.76
N ALA A 284 -10.48 -14.87 27.09
CA ALA A 284 -11.66 -14.31 27.74
C ALA A 284 -12.77 -15.33 28.03
N THR A 285 -12.65 -16.58 27.60
CA THR A 285 -13.66 -17.63 27.83
C THR A 285 -13.26 -18.61 28.94
N SER A 286 -12.66 -18.12 30.00
CA SER A 286 -12.69 -18.81 31.29
C SER A 286 -13.70 -18.08 32.20
N THR A 287 -14.97 -18.12 31.84
CA THR A 287 -16.04 -17.87 32.77
C THR A 287 -16.01 -18.97 33.83
N PRO A 288 -16.03 -18.68 35.15
CA PRO A 288 -16.19 -19.69 36.16
C PRO A 288 -17.56 -20.34 35.93
N LEU A 289 -17.57 -21.60 35.58
CA LEU A 289 -18.79 -22.41 35.69
C LEU A 289 -19.24 -22.36 37.14
N SER A 290 -20.44 -21.79 37.35
CA SER A 290 -21.17 -21.87 38.57
C SER A 290 -21.17 -23.32 39.06
N ALA A 291 -20.79 -23.47 40.33
CA ALA A 291 -20.97 -24.71 41.07
C ALA A 291 -22.45 -25.04 41.09
N ASP A 292 -22.82 -26.17 40.48
CA ASP A 292 -23.73 -27.12 41.06
C ASP A 292 -23.75 -28.43 40.29
N GLU A 293 -23.65 -29.49 41.11
CA GLU A 293 -24.02 -30.88 40.93
C GLU A 293 -23.05 -31.86 40.26
N HIS A 294 -22.65 -32.73 41.16
CA HIS A 294 -22.29 -34.14 41.14
C HIS A 294 -20.80 -34.51 41.00
N GLN A 295 -20.39 -34.90 42.20
CA GLN A 295 -19.24 -35.74 42.61
C GLN A 295 -19.01 -36.97 41.72
N GLU A 296 -17.73 -37.20 41.60
CA GLU A 296 -16.96 -38.48 41.60
C GLU A 296 -16.12 -38.69 40.33
N HIS A 297 -14.86 -38.35 40.41
CA HIS A 297 -13.72 -39.27 40.39
C HIS A 297 -12.38 -38.52 40.49
N ARG A 298 -11.54 -39.09 41.32
CA ARG A 298 -10.20 -38.64 41.73
C ARG A 298 -9.22 -38.41 40.59
N GLY A 299 -8.39 -37.38 40.79
CA GLY A 299 -6.97 -37.41 40.52
C GLY A 299 -6.52 -36.81 39.19
N HIS A 300 -6.24 -35.56 39.20
CA HIS A 300 -5.00 -34.89 38.86
C HIS A 300 -5.24 -33.38 38.78
N GLN A 301 -4.72 -32.69 39.76
CA GLN A 301 -4.63 -31.22 39.72
C GLN A 301 -3.68 -30.85 38.58
N MET A 302 -4.23 -30.48 37.44
CA MET A 302 -3.54 -29.68 36.45
C MET A 302 -4.00 -28.23 36.69
N THR A 303 -3.12 -27.43 37.26
CA THR A 303 -3.24 -25.98 37.28
C THR A 303 -3.48 -25.46 35.89
N GLY A 304 -4.70 -24.99 35.62
CA GLY A 304 -5.14 -24.46 34.34
C GLY A 304 -4.40 -23.17 33.97
N ARG A 305 -3.24 -23.34 33.35
CA ARG A 305 -2.61 -22.30 32.56
C ARG A 305 -3.29 -22.37 31.19
N ALA A 306 -3.93 -21.28 30.76
CA ALA A 306 -4.47 -21.17 29.40
C ALA A 306 -3.44 -21.67 28.38
N PRO A 307 -3.83 -22.42 27.32
CA PRO A 307 -2.89 -22.94 26.35
C PRO A 307 -2.15 -21.77 25.70
N SER A 308 -0.94 -21.49 26.20
CA SER A 308 0.03 -20.71 25.45
C SER A 308 0.23 -21.44 24.13
N ALA A 309 0.21 -20.74 23.01
CA ALA A 309 0.54 -21.29 21.71
C ALA A 309 1.72 -22.26 21.88
N SER A 310 1.59 -23.47 21.35
CA SER A 310 2.61 -24.51 21.52
C SER A 310 3.95 -23.94 21.05
N ILE A 311 4.84 -23.65 22.00
CA ILE A 311 6.20 -23.14 21.74
C ILE A 311 7.08 -24.23 21.11
N SER A 312 6.60 -25.48 21.07
CA SER A 312 7.30 -26.64 20.55
C SER A 312 6.83 -27.03 19.14
N GLY A 313 7.75 -27.50 18.33
CA GLY A 313 7.48 -28.03 17.00
C GLY A 313 8.03 -27.22 15.85
N PHE A 314 8.62 -26.05 16.10
CA PHE A 314 9.24 -25.23 15.05
C PHE A 314 10.44 -25.97 14.42
N ASP A 315 11.25 -26.65 15.21
CA ASP A 315 12.37 -27.46 14.71
C ASP A 315 11.94 -28.56 13.72
N ARG A 316 10.73 -29.11 13.92
CA ARG A 316 10.16 -30.12 13.05
C ARG A 316 9.52 -29.58 11.80
N ILE A 317 8.84 -28.40 11.90
CA ILE A 317 8.03 -27.85 10.81
C ILE A 317 8.86 -26.93 9.92
N ALA A 318 9.79 -26.12 10.47
CA ALA A 318 10.57 -25.18 9.67
C ALA A 318 11.35 -25.83 8.52
N PRO A 319 11.97 -27.01 8.67
CA PRO A 319 12.64 -27.67 7.55
C PRO A 319 11.71 -28.06 6.39
N LEU A 320 10.42 -28.27 6.66
CA LEU A 320 9.43 -28.57 5.62
C LEU A 320 9.12 -27.36 4.71
N ALA A 321 9.54 -26.16 5.10
CA ALA A 321 9.43 -24.96 4.29
C ALA A 321 10.43 -24.94 3.13
N LEU A 322 11.61 -25.50 3.30
CA LEU A 322 12.71 -25.44 2.33
C LEU A 322 12.36 -26.06 0.97
N PRO A 323 11.73 -27.27 0.89
CA PRO A 323 11.35 -27.88 -0.38
C PRO A 323 10.31 -27.07 -1.15
N LEU A 324 9.55 -26.19 -0.49
CA LEU A 324 8.49 -25.41 -1.10
C LEU A 324 9.01 -24.21 -1.91
N LYS A 325 10.30 -23.91 -1.81
CA LYS A 325 10.99 -22.81 -2.54
C LYS A 325 10.21 -21.49 -2.51
N LEU A 326 9.67 -21.16 -1.34
CA LEU A 326 8.96 -19.89 -1.15
C LEU A 326 9.95 -18.73 -1.18
N GLU A 327 9.55 -17.62 -1.81
CA GLU A 327 10.35 -16.40 -1.81
C GLU A 327 10.36 -15.76 -0.41
N ALA A 328 11.53 -15.31 0.04
CA ALA A 328 11.67 -14.61 1.31
C ALA A 328 11.02 -13.22 1.29
N PRO A 329 10.52 -12.71 2.43
CA PRO A 329 10.50 -13.33 3.75
C PRO A 329 9.40 -14.40 3.90
N VAL A 330 9.72 -15.49 4.58
CA VAL A 330 8.81 -16.61 4.85
C VAL A 330 8.49 -16.65 6.34
N PHE A 331 7.22 -16.64 6.67
CA PHE A 331 6.75 -16.66 8.06
C PHE A 331 6.06 -17.99 8.38
N LEU A 332 6.44 -18.56 9.51
CA LEU A 332 5.83 -19.75 10.10
C LEU A 332 4.98 -19.34 11.30
N THR A 333 3.67 -19.52 11.20
CA THR A 333 2.71 -19.23 12.26
C THR A 333 2.30 -20.51 12.96
N PRO A 334 2.40 -20.60 14.29
CA PRO A 334 2.00 -21.78 15.04
C PRO A 334 0.49 -21.91 15.12
N PRO A 335 -0.02 -23.12 15.45
CA PRO A 335 -1.43 -23.34 15.74
C PRO A 335 -1.93 -22.43 16.85
N SER A 336 -3.17 -21.99 16.73
CA SER A 336 -3.88 -21.16 17.71
C SER A 336 -5.24 -21.76 18.04
N ALA A 337 -5.94 -21.20 19.02
CA ALA A 337 -7.30 -21.62 19.36
C ALA A 337 -8.30 -21.53 18.21
N VAL A 338 -8.05 -20.63 17.26
CA VAL A 338 -8.92 -20.37 16.09
C VAL A 338 -8.46 -21.16 14.87
N SER A 339 -7.15 -21.42 14.73
CA SER A 339 -6.57 -22.17 13.62
C SER A 339 -5.68 -23.29 14.14
N PRO A 340 -6.13 -24.55 14.13
CA PRO A 340 -5.36 -25.67 14.69
C PRO A 340 -4.20 -26.12 13.80
N TYR A 341 -3.94 -25.41 12.71
CA TYR A 341 -2.92 -25.77 11.71
C TYR A 341 -1.72 -24.84 11.76
N TRP A 342 -0.54 -25.38 11.48
CA TRP A 342 0.62 -24.60 11.14
C TRP A 342 0.38 -23.89 9.81
N ARG A 343 0.72 -22.61 9.75
CA ARG A 343 0.59 -21.80 8.53
C ARG A 343 1.95 -21.30 8.09
N LEU A 344 2.29 -21.61 6.84
CA LEU A 344 3.47 -21.08 6.17
C LEU A 344 3.04 -20.03 5.15
N GLN A 345 3.61 -18.84 5.22
CA GLN A 345 3.25 -17.73 4.34
C GLN A 345 4.51 -17.00 3.87
N SER A 346 4.65 -16.82 2.56
CA SER A 346 5.61 -15.88 1.98
C SER A 346 4.93 -14.53 1.79
N GLU A 347 5.54 -13.48 2.32
CA GLU A 347 5.06 -12.10 2.16
C GLU A 347 5.93 -11.34 1.15
N THR A 348 5.93 -11.79 -0.09
CA THR A 348 6.56 -11.03 -1.17
C THR A 348 5.62 -9.94 -1.67
N GLN A 349 6.17 -8.83 -2.13
CA GLN A 349 5.37 -7.76 -2.75
C GLN A 349 4.71 -8.22 -4.06
N ASN A 350 5.31 -9.20 -4.74
CA ASN A 350 4.87 -9.60 -6.06
C ASN A 350 3.74 -10.64 -6.05
N ARG A 351 3.77 -11.62 -5.13
CA ARG A 351 2.74 -12.65 -5.00
C ARG A 351 2.80 -13.27 -3.59
N PRO A 352 1.89 -12.92 -2.69
CA PRO A 352 1.81 -13.61 -1.41
C PRO A 352 1.48 -15.09 -1.65
N GLN A 353 2.42 -15.97 -1.32
CA GLN A 353 2.26 -17.41 -1.41
C GLN A 353 1.87 -17.96 -0.04
N ARG A 354 0.81 -18.74 0.02
CA ARG A 354 0.31 -19.37 1.24
C ARG A 354 0.27 -20.87 1.08
N LYS A 355 0.80 -21.60 2.09
CA LYS A 355 0.64 -23.04 2.23
C LYS A 355 0.09 -23.31 3.63
N THR A 356 -0.96 -24.10 3.74
CA THR A 356 -1.60 -24.55 4.97
C THR A 356 -1.39 -26.03 5.15
#